data_f9f130e2f7c98c17f76866d7363adfb9
#
_entry.id   f9f130e2f7c98c17f76866d7363adfb9
#
_cell.length_a   1.000
_cell.length_b   1.000
_cell.length_c   1.000
_cell.angle_alpha   90.00
_cell.angle_beta   90.00
_cell.angle_gamma   90.00
#
_symmetry.space_group_name_H-M   'P 1'
#
loop_
_entity.id
_entity.type
_entity.pdbx_description
1 polymer ?
#
loop_
_entity_poly.entity_id
_entity_poly.type
_entity_poly.pdbx_seq_one_letter_code
_entity_poly.pdbx_strand_id
1 'polypeptide(L)'
;MISRVLAADLPAHVGEHVMISGWLHRRRELKSVTFLVIRDRSGLAQVVQAHAGQHGPGPYGGGPPIPEETVLQVEGVVTASPQAPGGAEVTGPVITPLSAPAAPPPFDLYRPAVTAGLPVILDSAPTSLRHPALRAGFEIAAASVAGFRAALDARDFTEVHTPKIVPAATESGASVFGIDYFGRPAYLAQSPQFYKQAMVGVLERVYEVGPVFRAEPHDTARHLAQYTSLDAELGFIGDHHDVMAILRDAIDAMGAAVRERPRFAREVPGLKVPDVPAAIPEIDFTAAQELIAGAAGRDPRGEPDLSPADERWLGGWAQREFGSDFLFVTGYPMVKRPFYTHPDPRRPGYSNGFDLLFRGQELVTGGQRLHEHADYLAALAGRGEDPAPYASYLQVFEHGMPPHGGFAIGLERWTARLTGAANIREVTLFPRDLHRLSP
;
A
#
# COMPACT_ATOMS: atom_id res chain seq x y z
N MET A 1 -1.24 36.53 18.69
CA MET A 1 -0.26 35.50 18.29
C MET A 1 -0.41 35.28 16.80
N ILE A 2 0.67 35.37 16.03
CA ILE A 2 0.66 35.08 14.59
C ILE A 2 0.43 33.58 14.44
N SER A 3 -0.62 33.17 13.70
CA SER A 3 -0.89 31.76 13.45
C SER A 3 0.07 31.19 12.38
N ARG A 4 0.41 29.91 12.51
CA ARG A 4 1.24 29.23 11.53
C ARG A 4 0.47 29.06 10.21
N VAL A 5 1.07 29.53 9.11
CA VAL A 5 0.59 29.33 7.73
C VAL A 5 1.39 28.18 7.09
N LEU A 6 0.74 27.35 6.29
CA LEU A 6 1.41 26.28 5.55
C LEU A 6 1.99 26.81 4.23
N ALA A 7 3.04 26.14 3.73
CA ALA A 7 3.72 26.53 2.51
C ALA A 7 2.76 26.64 1.29
N ALA A 8 1.82 25.70 1.17
CA ALA A 8 0.83 25.70 0.07
C ALA A 8 -0.18 26.86 0.14
N ASP A 9 -0.38 27.43 1.33
CA ASP A 9 -1.39 28.49 1.56
C ASP A 9 -0.79 29.90 1.40
N LEU A 10 0.53 30.03 1.30
CA LEU A 10 1.21 31.34 1.19
C LEU A 10 0.63 32.26 0.09
N PRO A 11 0.26 31.79 -1.11
CA PRO A 11 -0.30 32.66 -2.12
C PRO A 11 -1.57 33.40 -1.71
N ALA A 12 -2.35 32.84 -0.78
CA ALA A 12 -3.55 33.48 -0.24
C ALA A 12 -3.26 34.57 0.79
N HIS A 13 -2.00 34.68 1.27
CA HIS A 13 -1.58 35.60 2.32
C HIS A 13 -0.65 36.72 1.83
N VAL A 14 -0.63 36.99 0.51
CA VAL A 14 0.22 38.06 -0.07
C VAL A 14 -0.08 39.43 0.58
N GLY A 15 0.98 40.08 1.08
CA GLY A 15 0.91 41.34 1.81
C GLY A 15 0.75 41.19 3.33
N GLU A 16 0.52 39.98 3.83
CA GLU A 16 0.35 39.74 5.25
C GLU A 16 1.69 39.34 5.93
N HIS A 17 1.79 39.65 7.23
CA HIS A 17 2.86 39.16 8.07
C HIS A 17 2.48 37.82 8.65
N VAL A 18 3.23 36.77 8.29
CA VAL A 18 2.92 35.37 8.63
C VAL A 18 4.06 34.71 9.38
N MET A 19 3.74 33.55 9.98
CA MET A 19 4.72 32.62 10.53
C MET A 19 4.64 31.29 9.78
N ILE A 20 5.76 30.80 9.28
CA ILE A 20 5.90 29.43 8.74
C ILE A 20 6.85 28.64 9.60
N SER A 21 6.69 27.32 9.64
CA SER A 21 7.59 26.44 10.40
C SER A 21 7.78 25.12 9.62
N GLY A 22 9.02 24.65 9.57
CA GLY A 22 9.37 23.43 8.84
C GLY A 22 10.85 23.12 8.91
N TRP A 23 11.30 22.25 8.03
CA TRP A 23 12.69 21.85 7.89
C TRP A 23 13.37 22.70 6.82
N LEU A 24 14.62 23.16 7.07
CA LEU A 24 15.44 23.80 6.05
C LEU A 24 15.81 22.78 4.99
N HIS A 25 15.05 22.75 3.91
CA HIS A 25 15.20 21.78 2.83
C HIS A 25 16.39 22.09 1.91
N ARG A 26 16.64 23.39 1.66
CA ARG A 26 17.74 23.87 0.83
C ARG A 26 18.15 25.27 1.25
N ARG A 27 19.46 25.51 1.27
CA ARG A 27 20.07 26.82 1.37
C ARG A 27 20.83 27.16 0.10
N ARG A 28 20.61 28.35 -0.44
CA ARG A 28 21.35 28.86 -1.62
C ARG A 28 21.79 30.30 -1.36
N GLU A 29 23.08 30.47 -1.26
CA GLU A 29 23.70 31.77 -0.98
C GLU A 29 24.17 32.42 -2.28
N LEU A 30 23.77 33.66 -2.53
CA LEU A 30 24.24 34.51 -3.59
C LEU A 30 24.92 35.73 -2.99
N LYS A 31 25.56 36.55 -3.82
CA LYS A 31 26.33 37.71 -3.38
C LYS A 31 25.57 38.70 -2.50
N SER A 32 24.30 38.94 -2.77
CA SER A 32 23.47 39.94 -2.08
C SER A 32 22.25 39.36 -1.33
N VAL A 33 22.00 38.06 -1.45
CA VAL A 33 20.79 37.43 -0.90
C VAL A 33 21.03 35.96 -0.62
N THR A 34 20.44 35.44 0.45
CA THR A 34 20.32 34.00 0.72
C THR A 34 18.88 33.58 0.53
N PHE A 35 18.68 32.52 -0.24
CA PHE A 35 17.40 31.83 -0.36
C PHE A 35 17.42 30.63 0.60
N LEU A 36 16.38 30.54 1.42
CA LEU A 36 16.10 29.38 2.26
C LEU A 36 14.79 28.76 1.76
N VAL A 37 14.83 27.48 1.48
CA VAL A 37 13.62 26.74 1.12
C VAL A 37 13.21 25.92 2.36
N ILE A 38 12.04 26.25 2.90
CA ILE A 38 11.46 25.57 4.07
C ILE A 38 10.45 24.54 3.56
N ARG A 39 10.60 23.31 4.02
CA ARG A 39 9.67 22.22 3.74
C ARG A 39 8.74 21.98 4.92
N ASP A 40 7.43 21.95 4.67
CA ASP A 40 6.45 21.46 5.61
C ASP A 40 5.62 20.30 5.00
N ARG A 41 4.54 19.89 5.66
CA ARG A 41 3.67 18.80 5.20
C ARG A 41 2.93 19.12 3.90
N SER A 42 2.77 20.39 3.55
CA SER A 42 1.99 20.85 2.38
C SER A 42 2.86 21.11 1.14
N GLY A 43 4.16 21.35 1.34
CA GLY A 43 5.06 21.69 0.23
C GLY A 43 6.31 22.45 0.64
N LEU A 44 6.76 23.34 -0.26
CA LEU A 44 7.96 24.13 -0.13
C LEU A 44 7.62 25.62 -0.12
N ALA A 45 8.20 26.37 0.82
CA ALA A 45 8.13 27.83 0.91
C ALA A 45 9.52 28.43 0.69
N GLN A 46 9.64 29.42 -0.19
CA GLN A 46 10.86 30.20 -0.35
C GLN A 46 10.89 31.36 0.64
N VAL A 47 12.03 31.53 1.28
CA VAL A 47 12.32 32.66 2.19
C VAL A 47 13.50 33.42 1.61
N VAL A 48 13.36 34.75 1.47
CA VAL A 48 14.38 35.60 0.90
C VAL A 48 14.98 36.48 1.97
N GLN A 49 16.27 36.30 2.22
CA GLN A 49 17.01 37.10 3.19
C GLN A 49 18.06 37.96 2.46
N ALA A 50 17.82 39.27 2.45
CA ALA A 50 18.79 40.22 1.93
C ALA A 50 20.00 40.34 2.85
N HIS A 51 21.20 40.47 2.29
CA HIS A 51 22.39 40.76 3.07
C HIS A 51 22.47 42.26 3.32
N ALA A 52 22.50 42.65 4.58
CA ALA A 52 22.71 44.05 4.98
C ALA A 52 24.18 44.40 4.81
N GLY A 53 24.55 45.07 3.69
CA GLY A 53 25.87 45.67 3.46
C GLY A 53 27.11 44.79 3.65
N GLN A 54 28.28 45.22 3.19
CA GLN A 54 29.52 44.42 3.19
C GLN A 54 30.12 44.08 4.59
N HIS A 55 29.52 44.52 5.72
CA HIS A 55 30.04 44.34 7.07
C HIS A 55 29.00 44.11 8.18
N GLY A 56 27.77 43.71 7.81
CA GLY A 56 26.80 43.32 8.86
C GLY A 56 27.05 41.89 9.38
N PRO A 57 26.71 41.58 10.65
CA PRO A 57 26.69 40.18 11.07
C PRO A 57 25.79 39.37 10.11
N GLY A 58 26.28 38.19 9.71
CA GLY A 58 25.51 37.31 8.84
C GLY A 58 24.12 37.04 9.40
N PRO A 59 23.22 36.48 8.61
CA PRO A 59 21.79 36.34 8.92
C PRO A 59 21.43 35.68 10.26
N TYR A 60 22.43 35.19 10.96
CA TYR A 60 22.29 34.47 12.26
C TYR A 60 23.23 35.06 13.33
N GLY A 61 23.46 36.36 13.32
CA GLY A 61 24.30 36.99 14.37
C GLY A 61 25.79 36.62 14.30
N GLY A 62 26.32 36.26 13.15
CA GLY A 62 27.73 35.88 12.96
C GLY A 62 28.09 34.42 13.27
N GLY A 63 27.12 33.58 13.55
CA GLY A 63 27.30 32.14 13.72
C GLY A 63 27.49 31.36 12.42
N PRO A 64 27.89 30.06 12.49
CA PRO A 64 27.99 29.20 11.32
C PRO A 64 26.64 29.06 10.60
N PRO A 65 26.64 28.78 9.28
CA PRO A 65 25.40 28.60 8.53
C PRO A 65 24.58 27.46 9.08
N ILE A 66 23.26 27.66 9.18
CA ILE A 66 22.31 26.63 9.63
C ILE A 66 22.35 25.48 8.61
N PRO A 67 22.58 24.22 9.04
CA PRO A 67 22.56 23.05 8.18
C PRO A 67 21.15 22.75 7.63
N GLU A 68 21.11 22.15 6.44
CA GLU A 68 19.87 21.57 5.89
C GLU A 68 19.29 20.54 6.88
N GLU A 69 17.97 20.38 6.86
CA GLU A 69 17.15 19.55 7.77
C GLU A 69 17.05 20.05 9.23
N THR A 70 17.64 21.20 9.57
CA THR A 70 17.36 21.89 10.83
C THR A 70 15.93 22.41 10.83
N VAL A 71 15.22 22.30 11.96
CA VAL A 71 13.85 22.78 12.10
C VAL A 71 13.86 24.27 12.41
N LEU A 72 13.14 25.05 11.60
CA LEU A 72 13.09 26.51 11.70
C LEU A 72 11.65 27.01 11.83
N GLN A 73 11.48 28.10 12.56
CA GLN A 73 10.37 29.03 12.48
C GLN A 73 10.84 30.29 11.77
N VAL A 74 10.04 30.77 10.85
CA VAL A 74 10.32 31.99 10.08
C VAL A 74 9.10 32.89 10.11
N GLU A 75 9.27 34.13 10.58
CA GLU A 75 8.28 35.19 10.52
C GLU A 75 8.69 36.19 9.45
N GLY A 76 7.73 36.71 8.69
CA GLY A 76 8.01 37.68 7.64
C GLY A 76 6.80 38.02 6.80
N VAL A 77 6.97 38.91 5.83
CA VAL A 77 5.88 39.36 4.94
C VAL A 77 5.83 38.49 3.70
N VAL A 78 4.63 38.03 3.33
CA VAL A 78 4.44 37.26 2.09
C VAL A 78 4.42 38.20 0.91
N THR A 79 5.24 37.91 -0.09
CA THR A 79 5.36 38.71 -1.33
C THR A 79 5.07 37.79 -2.52
N ALA A 80 4.31 38.30 -3.49
CA ALA A 80 4.07 37.59 -4.75
C ALA A 80 5.39 37.41 -5.51
N SER A 81 5.69 36.19 -5.94
CA SER A 81 6.92 35.83 -6.67
C SER A 81 6.66 34.63 -7.59
N PRO A 82 6.40 34.88 -8.90
CA PRO A 82 6.11 33.79 -9.85
C PRO A 82 7.20 32.72 -9.97
N GLN A 83 8.41 33.04 -9.56
CA GLN A 83 9.58 32.12 -9.61
C GLN A 83 9.72 31.27 -8.34
N ALA A 84 9.05 31.64 -7.25
CA ALA A 84 9.04 30.89 -6.01
C ALA A 84 8.08 29.70 -6.07
N PRO A 85 8.32 28.64 -5.30
CA PRO A 85 7.36 27.56 -5.15
C PRO A 85 5.97 28.11 -4.77
N GLY A 86 4.94 27.69 -5.49
CA GLY A 86 3.57 28.16 -5.25
C GLY A 86 3.28 29.61 -5.65
N GLY A 87 4.26 30.38 -6.17
CA GLY A 87 4.05 31.76 -6.65
C GLY A 87 4.17 32.83 -5.58
N ALA A 88 4.61 32.50 -4.37
CA ALA A 88 4.82 33.45 -3.27
C ALA A 88 6.08 33.09 -2.45
N GLU A 89 6.66 34.12 -1.82
CA GLU A 89 7.82 33.97 -0.97
C GLU A 89 7.71 34.82 0.31
N VAL A 90 8.48 34.49 1.35
CA VAL A 90 8.54 35.27 2.59
C VAL A 90 9.76 36.17 2.57
N THR A 91 9.57 37.47 2.75
CA THR A 91 10.59 38.51 2.76
C THR A 91 10.74 39.16 4.13
N GLY A 92 11.92 39.77 4.40
CA GLY A 92 12.22 40.40 5.70
C GLY A 92 12.16 39.39 6.86
N PRO A 93 12.77 38.18 6.73
CA PRO A 93 12.54 37.12 7.67
C PRO A 93 13.21 37.34 9.04
N VAL A 94 12.49 37.00 10.10
CA VAL A 94 13.04 36.69 11.42
C VAL A 94 13.08 35.18 11.56
N ILE A 95 14.27 34.61 11.72
CA ILE A 95 14.50 33.17 11.70
C ILE A 95 14.87 32.71 13.11
N THR A 96 14.12 31.74 13.61
CA THR A 96 14.33 31.10 14.91
C THR A 96 14.52 29.61 14.74
N PRO A 97 15.71 29.06 15.07
CA PRO A 97 15.87 27.61 15.12
C PRO A 97 15.02 27.00 16.24
N LEU A 98 14.26 25.95 15.88
CA LEU A 98 13.45 25.18 16.84
C LEU A 98 14.13 23.88 17.27
N SER A 99 15.22 23.49 16.60
CA SER A 99 16.06 22.35 16.98
C SER A 99 17.53 22.73 17.00
N ALA A 100 18.35 21.88 17.59
CA ALA A 100 19.80 21.93 17.37
C ALA A 100 20.11 21.76 15.87
N PRO A 101 21.30 22.21 15.39
CA PRO A 101 21.75 21.98 14.04
C PRO A 101 21.66 20.49 13.67
N ALA A 102 21.03 20.19 12.52
CA ALA A 102 20.88 18.82 12.07
C ALA A 102 22.18 18.24 11.54
N ALA A 103 22.38 16.92 11.67
CA ALA A 103 23.40 16.21 10.95
C ALA A 103 23.07 16.21 9.45
N PRO A 104 24.09 16.17 8.56
CA PRO A 104 23.85 16.12 7.12
C PRO A 104 23.06 14.86 6.76
N PRO A 105 22.08 14.96 5.83
CA PRO A 105 21.36 13.79 5.35
C PRO A 105 22.30 12.86 4.55
N PRO A 106 21.95 11.56 4.43
CA PRO A 106 22.79 10.56 3.76
C PRO A 106 22.95 10.80 2.26
N PHE A 107 22.07 11.60 1.66
CA PHE A 107 22.10 12.06 0.28
C PHE A 107 21.30 13.36 0.14
N ASP A 108 21.43 14.03 -1.01
CA ASP A 108 20.77 15.31 -1.30
C ASP A 108 19.25 15.17 -1.36
N LEU A 109 18.51 15.56 -0.30
CA LEU A 109 17.03 15.48 -0.24
C LEU A 109 16.34 16.55 -1.11
N TYR A 110 17.05 17.58 -1.54
CA TYR A 110 16.50 18.69 -2.35
C TYR A 110 16.49 18.41 -3.85
N ARG A 111 17.13 17.37 -4.32
CA ARG A 111 17.15 17.03 -5.75
C ARG A 111 15.78 16.46 -6.17
N PRO A 112 15.30 16.72 -7.40
CA PRO A 112 14.02 16.18 -7.85
C PRO A 112 14.04 14.65 -7.99
N ALA A 113 15.19 14.05 -8.25
CA ALA A 113 15.38 12.60 -8.36
C ALA A 113 16.23 12.07 -7.21
N VAL A 114 15.82 10.95 -6.65
CA VAL A 114 16.62 10.21 -5.65
C VAL A 114 17.80 9.53 -6.36
N THR A 115 19.01 9.84 -5.93
CA THR A 115 20.24 9.26 -6.51
C THR A 115 20.84 8.14 -5.67
N ALA A 116 20.34 7.93 -4.45
CA ALA A 116 20.80 6.87 -3.56
C ALA A 116 20.22 5.52 -3.97
N GLY A 117 21.02 4.46 -3.81
CA GLY A 117 20.55 3.09 -3.99
C GLY A 117 19.60 2.64 -2.86
N LEU A 118 18.79 1.63 -3.15
CA LEU A 118 17.77 1.12 -2.21
C LEU A 118 18.33 0.80 -0.81
N PRO A 119 19.50 0.14 -0.64
CA PRO A 119 20.03 -0.11 0.70
C PRO A 119 20.23 1.16 1.53
N VAL A 120 20.81 2.22 0.94
CA VAL A 120 21.04 3.51 1.62
C VAL A 120 19.71 4.17 2.00
N ILE A 121 18.71 4.10 1.12
CA ILE A 121 17.36 4.63 1.38
C ILE A 121 16.74 3.92 2.58
N LEU A 122 16.81 2.60 2.64
CA LEU A 122 16.20 1.79 3.69
C LEU A 122 16.96 1.94 5.02
N ASP A 123 18.29 1.92 5.00
CA ASP A 123 19.13 2.06 6.22
C ASP A 123 18.96 3.43 6.87
N SER A 124 18.63 4.45 6.09
CA SER A 124 18.43 5.82 6.54
C SER A 124 16.96 6.25 6.45
N ALA A 125 16.01 5.30 6.46
CA ALA A 125 14.60 5.56 6.20
C ALA A 125 14.01 6.76 6.97
N PRO A 126 14.27 7.00 8.27
CA PRO A 126 13.72 8.17 8.98
C PRO A 126 14.09 9.51 8.35
N THR A 127 15.22 9.58 7.65
CA THR A 127 15.69 10.77 6.94
C THR A 127 15.36 10.71 5.44
N SER A 128 15.59 9.57 4.80
CA SER A 128 15.34 9.36 3.37
C SER A 128 13.88 9.62 2.99
N LEU A 129 12.93 9.20 3.83
CA LEU A 129 11.49 9.38 3.64
C LEU A 129 11.03 10.86 3.73
N ARG A 130 11.92 11.78 4.09
CA ARG A 130 11.67 13.22 3.99
C ARG A 130 11.73 13.72 2.54
N HIS A 131 12.32 12.95 1.62
CA HIS A 131 12.33 13.27 0.20
C HIS A 131 10.90 13.21 -0.37
N PRO A 132 10.42 14.23 -1.10
CA PRO A 132 9.03 14.30 -1.57
C PRO A 132 8.60 13.07 -2.39
N ALA A 133 9.42 12.62 -3.33
CA ALA A 133 9.09 11.46 -4.16
C ALA A 133 8.99 10.14 -3.37
N LEU A 134 9.82 9.94 -2.33
CA LEU A 134 9.73 8.76 -1.47
C LEU A 134 8.51 8.82 -0.54
N ARG A 135 8.24 10.01 0.01
CA ARG A 135 7.06 10.24 0.87
C ARG A 135 5.75 10.01 0.12
N ALA A 136 5.68 10.45 -1.13
CA ALA A 136 4.45 10.37 -1.93
C ALA A 136 3.91 8.94 -2.08
N GLY A 137 4.77 7.91 -2.12
CA GLY A 137 4.34 6.52 -2.15
C GLY A 137 3.45 6.15 -0.96
N PHE A 138 3.80 6.60 0.25
CA PHE A 138 3.00 6.34 1.47
C PHE A 138 1.71 7.16 1.52
N GLU A 139 1.72 8.36 0.96
CA GLU A 139 0.53 9.19 0.85
C GLU A 139 -0.45 8.63 -0.20
N ILE A 140 0.06 8.02 -1.28
CA ILE A 140 -0.72 7.26 -2.27
C ILE A 140 -1.34 6.03 -1.62
N ALA A 141 -0.58 5.28 -0.84
CA ALA A 141 -1.09 4.14 -0.07
C ALA A 141 -2.22 4.56 0.89
N ALA A 142 -2.02 5.63 1.66
CA ALA A 142 -3.04 6.17 2.57
C ALA A 142 -4.30 6.65 1.83
N ALA A 143 -4.15 7.28 0.66
CA ALA A 143 -5.28 7.66 -0.19
C ALA A 143 -6.06 6.44 -0.69
N SER A 144 -5.34 5.40 -1.14
CA SER A 144 -5.95 4.14 -1.58
C SER A 144 -6.73 3.45 -0.47
N VAL A 145 -6.18 3.40 0.76
CA VAL A 145 -6.89 2.85 1.93
C VAL A 145 -8.16 3.65 2.25
N ALA A 146 -8.11 4.98 2.15
CA ALA A 146 -9.29 5.81 2.36
C ALA A 146 -10.38 5.52 1.32
N GLY A 147 -10.00 5.33 0.04
CA GLY A 147 -10.93 4.92 -1.02
C GLY A 147 -11.54 3.54 -0.78
N PHE A 148 -10.72 2.56 -0.35
CA PHE A 148 -11.17 1.22 0.01
C PHE A 148 -12.23 1.26 1.11
N ARG A 149 -11.94 1.96 2.22
CA ARG A 149 -12.89 2.13 3.33
C ARG A 149 -14.19 2.78 2.87
N ALA A 150 -14.10 3.90 2.16
CA ALA A 150 -15.29 4.61 1.68
C ALA A 150 -16.18 3.75 0.76
N ALA A 151 -15.59 2.91 -0.09
CA ALA A 151 -16.34 2.01 -0.96
C ALA A 151 -17.08 0.92 -0.20
N LEU A 152 -16.48 0.37 0.85
CA LEU A 152 -17.07 -0.70 1.65
C LEU A 152 -18.08 -0.15 2.66
N ASP A 153 -17.78 0.97 3.33
CA ASP A 153 -18.72 1.66 4.22
C ASP A 153 -20.03 2.03 3.48
N ALA A 154 -19.91 2.51 2.22
CA ALA A 154 -21.06 2.83 1.38
C ALA A 154 -21.88 1.60 0.96
N ARG A 155 -21.41 0.40 1.25
CA ARG A 155 -22.10 -0.89 0.99
C ARG A 155 -22.44 -1.66 2.25
N ASP A 156 -22.52 -0.96 3.37
CA ASP A 156 -22.87 -1.48 4.69
C ASP A 156 -21.90 -2.55 5.22
N PHE A 157 -20.62 -2.47 4.84
CA PHE A 157 -19.58 -3.27 5.48
C PHE A 157 -19.15 -2.63 6.80
N THR A 158 -18.84 -3.45 7.79
CA THR A 158 -18.31 -3.01 9.08
C THR A 158 -16.80 -3.30 9.16
N GLU A 159 -15.99 -2.28 9.50
CA GLU A 159 -14.56 -2.50 9.77
C GLU A 159 -14.41 -3.24 11.10
N VAL A 160 -13.63 -4.33 11.08
CA VAL A 160 -13.30 -5.13 12.25
C VAL A 160 -11.78 -5.20 12.45
N HIS A 161 -11.35 -5.45 13.67
CA HIS A 161 -9.94 -5.60 14.03
C HIS A 161 -9.74 -6.93 14.74
N THR A 162 -9.17 -7.89 14.02
CA THR A 162 -9.01 -9.26 14.52
C THR A 162 -7.65 -9.48 15.19
N PRO A 163 -7.53 -10.47 16.09
CA PRO A 163 -6.25 -10.83 16.71
C PRO A 163 -5.18 -11.16 15.68
N LYS A 164 -3.94 -10.70 15.94
CA LYS A 164 -2.76 -11.03 15.13
C LYS A 164 -1.83 -12.04 15.82
N ILE A 165 -2.14 -12.42 17.06
CA ILE A 165 -1.60 -13.58 17.75
C ILE A 165 -2.67 -14.65 17.71
N VAL A 166 -2.37 -15.78 17.09
CA VAL A 166 -3.36 -16.83 16.79
C VAL A 166 -2.87 -18.20 17.26
N PRO A 167 -3.78 -19.14 17.63
CA PRO A 167 -3.41 -20.46 18.13
C PRO A 167 -2.98 -21.44 17.03
N ALA A 168 -3.32 -21.17 15.77
CA ALA A 168 -3.03 -22.06 14.63
C ALA A 168 -2.72 -21.25 13.38
N ALA A 169 -2.05 -21.86 12.40
CA ALA A 169 -1.86 -21.29 11.07
C ALA A 169 -3.22 -21.11 10.36
N THR A 170 -3.44 -19.96 9.73
CA THR A 170 -4.68 -19.66 9.00
C THR A 170 -4.63 -20.11 7.55
N GLU A 171 -3.44 -20.26 7.00
CA GLU A 171 -3.19 -20.74 5.63
C GLU A 171 -2.44 -22.06 5.68
N SER A 172 -3.05 -23.12 5.18
CA SER A 172 -2.46 -24.46 5.19
C SER A 172 -1.14 -24.49 4.42
N GLY A 173 -0.09 -25.04 5.05
CA GLY A 173 1.21 -25.27 4.42
C GLY A 173 2.12 -24.06 4.26
N ALA A 174 1.69 -22.85 4.64
CA ALA A 174 2.53 -21.68 4.62
C ALA A 174 3.39 -21.58 5.90
N SER A 175 4.61 -21.05 5.76
CA SER A 175 5.50 -20.83 6.88
C SER A 175 4.97 -19.75 7.81
N VAL A 176 4.96 -20.01 9.12
CA VAL A 176 4.46 -19.11 10.17
C VAL A 176 5.59 -18.65 11.10
N PHE A 177 5.48 -17.43 11.60
CA PHE A 177 6.30 -16.98 12.73
C PHE A 177 5.72 -17.51 14.03
N GLY A 178 6.41 -18.45 14.68
CA GLY A 178 6.06 -18.94 16.03
C GLY A 178 6.49 -17.94 17.10
N ILE A 179 5.66 -17.81 18.12
CA ILE A 179 5.94 -17.00 19.31
C ILE A 179 5.66 -17.79 20.58
N ASP A 180 6.34 -17.46 21.67
CA ASP A 180 5.97 -17.93 23.01
C ASP A 180 4.87 -17.03 23.59
N TYR A 181 3.70 -17.57 23.82
CA TYR A 181 2.58 -16.87 24.44
C TYR A 181 2.37 -17.38 25.87
N PHE A 182 3.11 -16.80 26.81
CA PHE A 182 3.06 -17.19 28.23
C PHE A 182 3.27 -18.70 28.45
N GLY A 183 4.30 -19.26 27.83
CA GLY A 183 4.64 -20.70 27.92
C GLY A 183 3.78 -21.60 27.01
N ARG A 184 2.97 -21.04 26.12
CA ARG A 184 2.18 -21.79 25.11
C ARG A 184 2.61 -21.38 23.71
N PRO A 185 2.64 -22.30 22.74
CA PRO A 185 2.91 -21.95 21.35
C PRO A 185 1.78 -21.11 20.78
N ALA A 186 2.13 -20.04 20.07
CA ALA A 186 1.23 -19.23 19.27
C ALA A 186 1.95 -18.77 18.00
N TYR A 187 1.23 -18.13 17.10
CA TYR A 187 1.75 -17.72 15.79
C TYR A 187 1.31 -16.31 15.46
N LEU A 188 2.09 -15.62 14.62
CA LEU A 188 1.63 -14.39 13.99
C LEU A 188 0.70 -14.72 12.81
N ALA A 189 -0.42 -14.01 12.73
CA ALA A 189 -1.48 -14.29 11.76
C ALA A 189 -1.02 -14.04 10.31
N GLN A 190 -1.21 -15.02 9.44
CA GLN A 190 -0.95 -14.93 7.99
C GLN A 190 -2.06 -14.20 7.25
N SER A 191 -3.26 -14.21 7.79
CA SER A 191 -4.45 -13.48 7.33
C SER A 191 -5.50 -13.43 8.44
N PRO A 192 -6.52 -12.56 8.37
CA PRO A 192 -7.66 -12.56 9.29
C PRO A 192 -8.73 -13.60 8.90
N GLN A 193 -8.46 -14.55 8.02
CA GLN A 193 -9.44 -15.37 7.31
C GLN A 193 -10.48 -16.02 8.23
N PHE A 194 -10.05 -16.69 9.31
CA PHE A 194 -10.97 -17.40 10.20
C PHE A 194 -11.89 -16.46 10.96
N TYR A 195 -11.36 -15.30 11.35
CA TYR A 195 -12.13 -14.31 12.08
C TYR A 195 -13.11 -13.54 11.18
N LYS A 196 -12.67 -13.14 9.96
CA LYS A 196 -13.57 -12.42 9.06
C LYS A 196 -14.74 -13.30 8.60
N GLN A 197 -14.52 -14.62 8.39
CA GLN A 197 -15.61 -15.56 8.13
C GLN A 197 -16.55 -15.67 9.32
N ALA A 198 -16.03 -15.84 10.55
CA ALA A 198 -16.85 -15.89 11.76
C ALA A 198 -17.71 -14.62 11.91
N MET A 199 -17.14 -13.47 11.59
CA MET A 199 -17.86 -12.19 11.69
C MET A 199 -18.94 -11.98 10.62
N VAL A 200 -18.93 -12.75 9.52
CA VAL A 200 -20.07 -12.78 8.57
C VAL A 200 -21.33 -13.29 9.26
N GLY A 201 -21.22 -14.28 10.14
CA GLY A 201 -22.34 -14.77 10.93
C GLY A 201 -22.90 -13.76 11.95
N VAL A 202 -22.19 -12.65 12.18
CA VAL A 202 -22.56 -11.61 13.16
C VAL A 202 -22.99 -10.31 12.48
N LEU A 203 -22.28 -9.90 11.42
CA LEU A 203 -22.40 -8.58 10.79
C LEU A 203 -22.71 -8.66 9.29
N GLU A 204 -22.81 -9.86 8.71
CA GLU A 204 -23.04 -10.17 7.30
C GLU A 204 -21.95 -9.68 6.34
N ARG A 205 -21.42 -8.47 6.52
CA ARG A 205 -20.40 -7.83 5.68
C ARG A 205 -19.34 -7.19 6.54
N VAL A 206 -18.10 -7.64 6.38
CA VAL A 206 -16.99 -7.14 7.18
C VAL A 206 -15.76 -6.89 6.33
N TYR A 207 -14.93 -5.95 6.78
CA TYR A 207 -13.61 -5.76 6.24
C TYR A 207 -12.58 -5.44 7.33
N GLU A 208 -11.32 -5.68 7.02
CA GLU A 208 -10.20 -5.32 7.89
C GLU A 208 -9.06 -4.73 7.07
N VAL A 209 -8.44 -3.68 7.58
CA VAL A 209 -7.16 -3.14 7.11
C VAL A 209 -6.12 -3.38 8.19
N GLY A 210 -5.21 -4.32 7.97
CA GLY A 210 -4.28 -4.69 9.04
C GLY A 210 -3.03 -5.42 8.57
N PRO A 211 -2.03 -5.55 9.48
CA PRO A 211 -0.81 -6.28 9.18
C PRO A 211 -1.06 -7.79 9.12
N VAL A 212 -0.35 -8.45 8.22
CA VAL A 212 -0.27 -9.90 8.11
C VAL A 212 1.19 -10.33 7.99
N PHE A 213 1.50 -11.57 8.37
CA PHE A 213 2.86 -12.05 8.53
C PHE A 213 3.05 -13.36 7.77
N ARG A 214 4.11 -13.45 6.98
CA ARG A 214 4.47 -14.65 6.21
C ARG A 214 5.95 -14.95 6.38
N ALA A 215 6.28 -16.15 6.86
CA ALA A 215 7.64 -16.56 7.17
C ALA A 215 8.33 -17.32 6.02
N GLU A 216 7.79 -17.23 4.79
CA GLU A 216 8.44 -17.84 3.64
C GLU A 216 9.81 -17.20 3.38
N PRO A 217 10.86 -18.02 3.20
CA PRO A 217 12.23 -17.55 3.01
C PRO A 217 12.46 -17.01 1.58
N HIS A 218 11.57 -16.13 1.11
CA HIS A 218 11.66 -15.52 -0.20
C HIS A 218 12.36 -14.16 -0.14
N ASP A 219 13.46 -14.01 -0.86
CA ASP A 219 14.14 -12.73 -1.06
C ASP A 219 13.98 -12.26 -2.51
N THR A 220 12.81 -11.76 -2.83
CA THR A 220 12.50 -11.22 -4.15
C THR A 220 11.96 -9.79 -4.05
N ALA A 221 11.94 -9.08 -5.18
CA ALA A 221 11.44 -7.71 -5.26
C ALA A 221 9.93 -7.56 -4.95
N ARG A 222 9.19 -8.65 -4.73
CA ARG A 222 7.73 -8.65 -4.51
C ARG A 222 7.27 -9.36 -3.23
N HIS A 223 8.21 -9.82 -2.37
CA HIS A 223 7.90 -10.52 -1.13
C HIS A 223 8.40 -9.75 0.09
N LEU A 224 7.59 -9.75 1.13
CA LEU A 224 7.84 -9.19 2.46
C LEU A 224 7.40 -10.19 3.51
N ALA A 225 8.06 -10.18 4.67
CA ALA A 225 7.66 -10.97 5.83
C ALA A 225 6.46 -10.36 6.58
N GLN A 226 6.25 -9.06 6.45
CA GLN A 226 5.09 -8.34 6.97
C GLN A 226 4.61 -7.33 5.92
N TYR A 227 3.30 -7.29 5.69
CA TYR A 227 2.67 -6.33 4.79
C TYR A 227 1.26 -5.98 5.25
N THR A 228 0.65 -4.95 4.66
CA THR A 228 -0.72 -4.53 4.96
C THR A 228 -1.68 -5.24 4.02
N SER A 229 -2.62 -5.99 4.58
CA SER A 229 -3.70 -6.64 3.86
C SER A 229 -5.00 -5.83 3.99
N LEU A 230 -5.70 -5.69 2.86
CA LEU A 230 -7.05 -5.12 2.79
C LEU A 230 -7.99 -6.28 2.51
N ASP A 231 -8.67 -6.73 3.54
CA ASP A 231 -9.49 -7.93 3.54
C ASP A 231 -10.98 -7.57 3.55
N ALA A 232 -11.81 -8.29 2.81
CA ALA A 232 -13.27 -8.21 2.91
C ALA A 232 -13.89 -9.60 2.85
N GLU A 233 -15.03 -9.77 3.54
CA GLU A 233 -15.84 -10.99 3.51
C GLU A 233 -17.31 -10.60 3.56
N LEU A 234 -18.18 -11.27 2.77
CA LEU A 234 -19.61 -10.97 2.67
C LEU A 234 -20.43 -12.24 2.56
N GLY A 235 -21.58 -12.24 3.24
CA GLY A 235 -22.57 -13.32 3.24
C GLY A 235 -23.70 -13.13 2.24
N PHE A 236 -24.53 -14.18 2.11
CA PHE A 236 -25.70 -14.23 1.24
C PHE A 236 -25.38 -14.04 -0.24
N ILE A 237 -24.24 -14.57 -0.67
CA ILE A 237 -23.80 -14.53 -2.09
C ILE A 237 -24.40 -15.68 -2.89
N GLY A 238 -24.62 -15.47 -4.18
CA GLY A 238 -24.95 -16.53 -5.13
C GLY A 238 -23.69 -17.37 -5.49
N ASP A 239 -22.62 -16.70 -5.84
CA ASP A 239 -21.31 -17.33 -6.12
C ASP A 239 -20.15 -16.30 -5.97
N HIS A 240 -18.96 -16.67 -6.45
CA HIS A 240 -17.78 -15.83 -6.37
C HIS A 240 -17.83 -14.54 -7.22
N HIS A 241 -18.73 -14.43 -8.20
CA HIS A 241 -18.89 -13.22 -9.01
C HIS A 241 -19.46 -12.06 -8.19
N ASP A 242 -20.27 -12.33 -7.15
CA ASP A 242 -20.72 -11.29 -6.22
C ASP A 242 -19.53 -10.67 -5.47
N VAL A 243 -18.55 -11.50 -5.11
CA VAL A 243 -17.31 -11.05 -4.47
C VAL A 243 -16.46 -10.23 -5.45
N MET A 244 -16.35 -10.69 -6.72
CA MET A 244 -15.62 -9.97 -7.77
C MET A 244 -16.21 -8.59 -8.06
N ALA A 245 -17.53 -8.44 -7.99
CA ALA A 245 -18.22 -7.16 -8.16
C ALA A 245 -17.85 -6.16 -7.05
N ILE A 246 -17.87 -6.60 -5.79
CA ILE A 246 -17.44 -5.76 -4.64
C ILE A 246 -15.95 -5.38 -4.76
N LEU A 247 -15.11 -6.32 -5.13
CA LEU A 247 -13.68 -6.07 -5.35
C LEU A 247 -13.44 -5.03 -6.44
N ARG A 248 -14.13 -5.15 -7.58
CA ARG A 248 -14.05 -4.18 -8.69
C ARG A 248 -14.34 -2.76 -8.19
N ASP A 249 -15.42 -2.60 -7.43
CA ASP A 249 -15.85 -1.30 -6.92
C ASP A 249 -14.86 -0.73 -5.88
N ALA A 250 -14.29 -1.60 -5.02
CA ALA A 250 -13.27 -1.20 -4.07
C ALA A 250 -12.00 -0.68 -4.78
N ILE A 251 -11.54 -1.38 -5.82
CA ILE A 251 -10.35 -0.98 -6.59
C ILE A 251 -10.59 0.33 -7.34
N ASP A 252 -11.78 0.53 -7.91
CA ASP A 252 -12.14 1.79 -8.59
C ASP A 252 -12.10 2.97 -7.62
N ALA A 253 -12.68 2.82 -6.44
CA ALA A 253 -12.64 3.84 -5.39
C ALA A 253 -11.22 4.11 -4.87
N MET A 254 -10.39 3.07 -4.73
CA MET A 254 -8.97 3.23 -4.39
C MET A 254 -8.25 4.09 -5.43
N GLY A 255 -8.48 3.83 -6.71
CA GLY A 255 -7.93 4.61 -7.82
C GLY A 255 -8.46 6.05 -7.85
N ALA A 256 -9.77 6.24 -7.66
CA ALA A 256 -10.41 7.55 -7.62
C ALA A 256 -9.82 8.44 -6.52
N ALA A 257 -9.65 7.91 -5.30
CA ALA A 257 -9.07 8.64 -4.17
C ALA A 257 -7.63 9.12 -4.42
N VAL A 258 -6.87 8.41 -5.26
CA VAL A 258 -5.53 8.83 -5.69
C VAL A 258 -5.64 9.92 -6.77
N ARG A 259 -6.54 9.78 -7.76
CA ARG A 259 -6.78 10.79 -8.83
C ARG A 259 -7.21 12.14 -8.30
N GLU A 260 -7.97 12.18 -7.22
CA GLU A 260 -8.41 13.42 -6.54
C GLU A 260 -7.26 14.25 -5.96
N ARG A 261 -6.03 13.78 -5.98
CA ARG A 261 -4.85 14.45 -5.42
C ARG A 261 -3.79 14.73 -6.50
N PRO A 262 -3.96 15.78 -7.33
CA PRO A 262 -3.10 16.06 -8.49
C PRO A 262 -1.61 16.24 -8.16
N ARG A 263 -1.27 16.52 -6.89
CA ARG A 263 0.12 16.63 -6.45
C ARG A 263 0.90 15.33 -6.62
N PHE A 264 0.26 14.17 -6.51
CA PHE A 264 0.95 12.88 -6.64
C PHE A 264 1.56 12.68 -8.03
N ALA A 265 0.89 13.14 -9.08
CA ALA A 265 1.43 13.08 -10.45
C ALA A 265 2.70 13.94 -10.63
N ARG A 266 2.86 15.01 -9.83
CA ARG A 266 4.05 15.86 -9.84
C ARG A 266 5.19 15.28 -8.99
N GLU A 267 4.86 14.64 -7.87
CA GLU A 267 5.82 14.10 -6.91
C GLU A 267 6.34 12.72 -7.33
N VAL A 268 5.53 11.94 -8.08
CA VAL A 268 5.88 10.61 -8.58
C VAL A 268 5.82 10.63 -10.12
N PRO A 269 6.93 10.97 -10.79
CA PRO A 269 7.00 10.88 -12.25
C PRO A 269 6.73 9.44 -12.70
N GLY A 270 5.71 9.26 -13.53
CA GLY A 270 5.31 7.92 -14.01
C GLY A 270 4.19 7.26 -13.21
N LEU A 271 3.61 7.95 -12.20
CA LEU A 271 2.37 7.51 -11.56
C LEU A 271 1.29 7.26 -12.62
N LYS A 272 0.77 6.05 -12.65
CA LYS A 272 -0.31 5.64 -13.54
C LYS A 272 -1.46 5.07 -12.74
N VAL A 273 -2.46 5.89 -12.46
CA VAL A 273 -3.70 5.40 -11.85
C VAL A 273 -4.54 4.75 -12.94
N PRO A 274 -4.90 3.45 -12.81
CA PRO A 274 -5.65 2.75 -13.85
C PRO A 274 -7.09 3.23 -13.92
N ASP A 275 -7.68 3.14 -15.11
CA ASP A 275 -9.12 3.15 -15.25
C ASP A 275 -9.64 1.73 -15.04
N VAL A 276 -10.61 1.58 -14.15
CA VAL A 276 -11.22 0.29 -13.85
C VAL A 276 -12.45 0.12 -14.72
N PRO A 277 -12.48 -0.86 -15.64
CA PRO A 277 -13.63 -1.03 -16.52
C PRO A 277 -14.87 -1.47 -15.71
N ALA A 278 -16.06 -1.15 -16.24
CA ALA A 278 -17.32 -1.55 -15.61
C ALA A 278 -17.43 -3.08 -15.48
N ALA A 279 -16.90 -3.82 -16.46
CA ALA A 279 -16.68 -5.26 -16.41
C ALA A 279 -15.20 -5.51 -16.65
N ILE A 280 -14.49 -5.99 -15.64
CA ILE A 280 -13.11 -6.42 -15.78
C ILE A 280 -13.10 -7.71 -16.63
N PRO A 281 -12.22 -7.83 -17.65
CA PRO A 281 -12.09 -9.07 -18.41
C PRO A 281 -11.82 -10.28 -17.50
N GLU A 282 -12.41 -11.42 -17.88
CA GLU A 282 -12.29 -12.68 -17.16
C GLU A 282 -11.86 -13.80 -18.10
N ILE A 283 -11.03 -14.72 -17.61
CA ILE A 283 -10.65 -15.95 -18.28
C ILE A 283 -10.61 -17.12 -17.28
N ASP A 284 -11.11 -18.28 -17.70
CA ASP A 284 -10.97 -19.51 -16.92
C ASP A 284 -9.49 -19.96 -16.89
N PHE A 285 -9.06 -20.54 -15.77
CA PHE A 285 -7.68 -20.98 -15.56
C PHE A 285 -7.18 -21.95 -16.63
N THR A 286 -7.99 -22.94 -17.02
CA THR A 286 -7.58 -23.89 -18.08
C THR A 286 -7.54 -23.23 -19.44
N ALA A 287 -8.47 -22.34 -19.75
CA ALA A 287 -8.45 -21.55 -20.99
C ALA A 287 -7.24 -20.61 -21.03
N ALA A 288 -6.84 -20.02 -19.89
CA ALA A 288 -5.62 -19.24 -19.79
C ALA A 288 -4.36 -20.08 -20.08
N GLN A 289 -4.29 -21.30 -19.55
CA GLN A 289 -3.18 -22.22 -19.84
C GLN A 289 -3.13 -22.61 -21.33
N GLU A 290 -4.27 -22.90 -21.96
CA GLU A 290 -4.35 -23.20 -23.39
C GLU A 290 -3.92 -22.02 -24.25
N LEU A 291 -4.35 -20.82 -23.89
CA LEU A 291 -3.98 -19.58 -24.57
C LEU A 291 -2.46 -19.31 -24.49
N ILE A 292 -1.85 -19.51 -23.33
CA ILE A 292 -0.41 -19.37 -23.12
C ILE A 292 0.34 -20.43 -23.93
N ALA A 293 -0.09 -21.70 -23.88
CA ALA A 293 0.53 -22.78 -24.63
C ALA A 293 0.54 -22.53 -26.14
N GLY A 294 -0.53 -21.94 -26.66
CA GLY A 294 -0.67 -21.63 -28.10
C GLY A 294 0.15 -20.44 -28.58
N ALA A 295 0.52 -19.51 -27.70
CA ALA A 295 1.06 -18.21 -28.12
C ALA A 295 2.37 -17.78 -27.43
N ALA A 296 2.71 -18.32 -26.24
CA ALA A 296 3.84 -17.84 -25.45
C ALA A 296 5.15 -18.66 -25.61
N GLY A 297 5.14 -19.73 -26.41
CA GLY A 297 6.31 -20.59 -26.61
C GLY A 297 6.65 -21.48 -25.41
N ARG A 298 5.75 -21.60 -24.42
CA ARG A 298 5.84 -22.52 -23.28
C ARG A 298 4.49 -23.19 -23.04
N ASP A 299 4.49 -24.36 -22.45
CA ASP A 299 3.28 -25.12 -22.16
C ASP A 299 3.05 -25.23 -20.64
N PRO A 300 2.13 -24.41 -20.06
CA PRO A 300 1.79 -24.48 -18.65
C PRO A 300 0.66 -25.48 -18.34
N ARG A 301 0.14 -26.20 -19.33
CA ARG A 301 -0.99 -27.13 -19.14
C ARG A 301 -0.64 -28.21 -18.15
N GLY A 302 -1.53 -28.43 -17.18
CA GLY A 302 -1.32 -29.38 -16.08
C GLY A 302 -0.53 -28.82 -14.90
N GLU A 303 0.03 -27.63 -14.99
CA GLU A 303 0.55 -26.95 -13.81
C GLU A 303 -0.62 -26.49 -12.92
N PRO A 304 -0.53 -26.64 -11.58
CA PRO A 304 -1.67 -26.34 -10.72
C PRO A 304 -1.80 -24.84 -10.40
N ASP A 305 -0.90 -23.99 -10.92
CA ASP A 305 -0.84 -22.56 -10.64
C ASP A 305 -0.22 -21.80 -11.81
N LEU A 306 -0.42 -20.46 -11.86
CA LEU A 306 0.25 -19.58 -12.80
C LEU A 306 1.63 -19.18 -12.28
N SER A 307 2.64 -19.29 -13.13
CA SER A 307 3.94 -18.74 -12.82
C SER A 307 3.95 -17.21 -13.00
N PRO A 308 4.92 -16.49 -12.40
CA PRO A 308 5.09 -15.05 -12.66
C PRO A 308 5.30 -14.68 -14.13
N ALA A 309 5.76 -15.62 -14.95
CA ALA A 309 5.89 -15.42 -16.39
C ALA A 309 4.53 -15.47 -17.09
N ASP A 310 3.63 -16.36 -16.63
CA ASP A 310 2.27 -16.48 -17.13
C ASP A 310 1.44 -15.26 -16.76
N GLU A 311 1.53 -14.82 -15.49
CA GLU A 311 0.86 -13.60 -15.03
C GLU A 311 1.24 -12.41 -15.93
N ARG A 312 2.55 -12.20 -16.19
CA ARG A 312 3.03 -11.13 -17.07
C ARG A 312 2.52 -11.25 -18.49
N TRP A 313 2.51 -12.47 -19.02
CA TRP A 313 2.03 -12.71 -20.38
C TRP A 313 0.53 -12.43 -20.51
N LEU A 314 -0.27 -12.93 -19.56
CA LEU A 314 -1.72 -12.70 -19.49
C LEU A 314 -2.05 -11.20 -19.30
N GLY A 315 -1.30 -10.49 -18.45
CA GLY A 315 -1.47 -9.03 -18.31
C GLY A 315 -1.21 -8.29 -19.62
N GLY A 316 -0.16 -8.68 -20.36
CA GLY A 316 0.10 -8.15 -21.69
C GLY A 316 -0.97 -8.50 -22.72
N TRP A 317 -1.55 -9.71 -22.65
CA TRP A 317 -2.68 -10.12 -23.46
C TRP A 317 -3.93 -9.31 -23.15
N ALA A 318 -4.30 -9.17 -21.86
CA ALA A 318 -5.46 -8.37 -21.45
C ALA A 318 -5.37 -6.92 -21.92
N GLN A 319 -4.17 -6.34 -21.89
CA GLN A 319 -3.95 -4.98 -22.39
C GLN A 319 -4.13 -4.89 -23.92
N ARG A 320 -3.69 -5.89 -24.70
CA ARG A 320 -3.83 -5.88 -26.16
C ARG A 320 -5.26 -6.12 -26.62
N GLU A 321 -5.95 -7.08 -25.98
CA GLU A 321 -7.28 -7.52 -26.43
C GLU A 321 -8.41 -6.61 -25.90
N PHE A 322 -8.26 -6.10 -24.68
CA PHE A 322 -9.32 -5.38 -23.97
C PHE A 322 -8.93 -3.95 -23.56
N GLY A 323 -7.68 -3.54 -23.74
CA GLY A 323 -7.17 -2.28 -23.23
C GLY A 323 -7.18 -2.20 -21.69
N SER A 324 -7.24 -3.33 -21.00
CA SER A 324 -7.40 -3.41 -19.56
C SER A 324 -6.09 -3.67 -18.83
N ASP A 325 -5.84 -2.90 -17.76
CA ASP A 325 -4.77 -3.16 -16.80
C ASP A 325 -5.09 -4.36 -15.89
N PHE A 326 -6.35 -4.83 -15.88
CA PHE A 326 -6.86 -5.86 -14.98
C PHE A 326 -7.35 -7.08 -15.75
N LEU A 327 -7.20 -8.25 -15.14
CA LEU A 327 -7.72 -9.52 -15.65
C LEU A 327 -8.09 -10.43 -14.47
N PHE A 328 -9.31 -10.90 -14.41
CA PHE A 328 -9.68 -12.01 -13.55
C PHE A 328 -9.28 -13.33 -14.17
N VAL A 329 -8.66 -14.20 -13.40
CA VAL A 329 -8.49 -15.62 -13.71
C VAL A 329 -9.31 -16.41 -12.71
N THR A 330 -10.24 -17.24 -13.19
CA THR A 330 -11.20 -17.98 -12.35
C THR A 330 -11.02 -19.48 -12.47
N GLY A 331 -11.57 -20.26 -11.53
CA GLY A 331 -11.59 -21.70 -11.64
C GLY A 331 -10.24 -22.37 -11.46
N TYR A 332 -9.46 -21.97 -10.48
CA TYR A 332 -8.20 -22.62 -10.14
C TYR A 332 -8.39 -24.04 -9.58
N PRO A 333 -7.41 -24.94 -9.76
CA PRO A 333 -7.45 -26.27 -9.17
C PRO A 333 -7.52 -26.26 -7.65
N MET A 334 -8.38 -27.10 -7.06
CA MET A 334 -8.58 -27.22 -5.60
C MET A 334 -7.30 -27.58 -4.83
N VAL A 335 -6.37 -28.28 -5.46
CA VAL A 335 -5.10 -28.71 -4.85
C VAL A 335 -4.23 -27.53 -4.39
N LYS A 336 -4.41 -26.34 -5.01
CA LYS A 336 -3.69 -25.11 -4.67
C LYS A 336 -4.48 -24.15 -3.80
N ARG A 337 -5.76 -24.41 -3.55
CA ARG A 337 -6.60 -23.53 -2.74
C ARG A 337 -6.64 -23.99 -1.28
N PRO A 338 -6.80 -23.08 -0.31
CA PRO A 338 -7.01 -23.43 1.09
C PRO A 338 -8.21 -24.36 1.28
N PHE A 339 -8.23 -25.14 2.38
CA PHE A 339 -9.27 -26.13 2.64
C PHE A 339 -10.68 -25.55 2.74
N TYR A 340 -10.80 -24.29 3.11
CA TYR A 340 -12.08 -23.59 3.23
C TYR A 340 -12.67 -23.08 1.90
N THR A 341 -12.01 -23.32 0.77
CA THR A 341 -12.47 -22.88 -0.55
C THR A 341 -13.62 -23.74 -1.04
N HIS A 342 -14.69 -23.11 -1.57
CA HIS A 342 -15.81 -23.81 -2.18
C HIS A 342 -15.42 -24.41 -3.54
N PRO A 343 -15.67 -25.74 -3.78
CA PRO A 343 -15.46 -26.33 -5.09
C PRO A 343 -16.49 -25.82 -6.10
N ASP A 344 -16.14 -25.79 -7.38
CA ASP A 344 -17.11 -25.57 -8.45
C ASP A 344 -18.00 -26.82 -8.58
N PRO A 345 -19.31 -26.70 -8.31
CA PRO A 345 -20.20 -27.86 -8.37
C PRO A 345 -20.34 -28.47 -9.76
N ARG A 346 -20.00 -27.72 -10.82
CA ARG A 346 -20.07 -28.16 -12.20
C ARG A 346 -18.75 -28.77 -12.71
N ARG A 347 -17.64 -28.51 -12.00
CA ARG A 347 -16.28 -28.94 -12.38
C ARG A 347 -15.53 -29.54 -11.21
N PRO A 348 -15.71 -30.84 -10.91
CA PRO A 348 -14.98 -31.49 -9.83
C PRO A 348 -13.45 -31.26 -9.94
N GLY A 349 -12.81 -30.92 -8.82
CA GLY A 349 -11.38 -30.63 -8.77
C GLY A 349 -10.99 -29.15 -9.03
N TYR A 350 -11.94 -28.30 -9.41
CA TYR A 350 -11.76 -26.86 -9.57
C TYR A 350 -12.57 -26.09 -8.52
N SER A 351 -12.23 -24.82 -8.33
CA SER A 351 -12.79 -23.98 -7.25
C SER A 351 -13.64 -22.84 -7.77
N ASN A 352 -14.60 -22.38 -6.96
CA ASN A 352 -15.23 -21.07 -7.09
C ASN A 352 -14.29 -19.96 -6.54
N GLY A 353 -13.03 -20.00 -6.99
CA GLY A 353 -11.99 -19.06 -6.63
C GLY A 353 -11.49 -18.28 -7.82
N PHE A 354 -10.92 -17.13 -7.55
CA PHE A 354 -10.33 -16.26 -8.55
C PHE A 354 -9.05 -15.60 -8.03
N ASP A 355 -8.20 -15.18 -8.96
CA ASP A 355 -7.16 -14.19 -8.74
C ASP A 355 -7.41 -13.00 -9.66
N LEU A 356 -7.12 -11.79 -9.18
CA LEU A 356 -7.10 -10.59 -9.99
C LEU A 356 -5.65 -10.23 -10.31
N LEU A 357 -5.31 -10.27 -11.58
CA LEU A 357 -4.04 -9.77 -12.09
C LEU A 357 -4.15 -8.27 -12.34
N PHE A 358 -3.17 -7.50 -11.87
CA PHE A 358 -3.01 -6.08 -12.16
C PHE A 358 -1.66 -5.85 -12.82
N ARG A 359 -1.69 -5.42 -14.09
CA ARG A 359 -0.48 -5.20 -14.91
C ARG A 359 0.47 -6.40 -14.89
N GLY A 360 -0.10 -7.59 -15.05
CA GLY A 360 0.67 -8.84 -15.11
C GLY A 360 1.30 -9.29 -13.80
N GLN A 361 0.67 -8.98 -12.68
CA GLN A 361 0.99 -9.51 -11.36
C GLN A 361 -0.29 -9.81 -10.60
N GLU A 362 -0.34 -10.94 -9.91
CA GLU A 362 -1.38 -11.23 -8.92
C GLU A 362 -1.40 -10.14 -7.85
N LEU A 363 -2.54 -9.45 -7.77
CA LEU A 363 -2.81 -8.43 -6.77
C LEU A 363 -3.74 -8.95 -5.67
N VAL A 364 -4.73 -9.76 -6.05
CA VAL A 364 -5.81 -10.21 -5.18
C VAL A 364 -6.06 -11.69 -5.40
N THR A 365 -6.26 -12.42 -4.31
CA THR A 365 -6.86 -13.75 -4.28
C THR A 365 -8.20 -13.68 -3.55
N GLY A 366 -9.22 -14.31 -4.11
CA GLY A 366 -10.56 -14.34 -3.54
C GLY A 366 -11.37 -15.57 -3.97
N GLY A 367 -12.61 -15.63 -3.48
CA GLY A 367 -13.55 -16.68 -3.88
C GLY A 367 -14.64 -16.94 -2.86
N GLN A 368 -15.52 -17.87 -3.21
CA GLN A 368 -16.53 -18.42 -2.34
C GLN A 368 -15.89 -19.40 -1.33
N ARG A 369 -16.44 -19.44 -0.13
CA ARG A 369 -16.01 -20.32 0.96
C ARG A 369 -17.02 -21.44 1.17
N LEU A 370 -16.55 -22.53 1.78
CA LEU A 370 -17.46 -23.52 2.38
C LEU A 370 -18.29 -22.83 3.47
N HIS A 371 -19.52 -23.28 3.68
CA HIS A 371 -20.39 -22.73 4.72
C HIS A 371 -21.11 -23.80 5.56
N GLU A 372 -21.02 -25.08 5.15
CA GLU A 372 -21.56 -26.19 5.90
C GLU A 372 -20.45 -26.88 6.73
N HIS A 373 -20.69 -27.12 8.02
CA HIS A 373 -19.73 -27.76 8.92
C HIS A 373 -19.22 -29.12 8.40
N ALA A 374 -20.14 -29.94 7.83
CA ALA A 374 -19.80 -31.25 7.28
C ALA A 374 -18.80 -31.16 6.12
N ASP A 375 -18.91 -30.12 5.27
CA ASP A 375 -18.03 -29.91 4.13
C ASP A 375 -16.61 -29.54 4.60
N TYR A 376 -16.48 -28.77 5.68
CA TYR A 376 -15.19 -28.46 6.30
C TYR A 376 -14.49 -29.72 6.81
N LEU A 377 -15.22 -30.60 7.52
CA LEU A 377 -14.67 -31.86 8.00
C LEU A 377 -14.24 -32.75 6.83
N ALA A 378 -15.05 -32.84 5.77
CA ALA A 378 -14.71 -33.59 4.57
C ALA A 378 -13.46 -33.04 3.86
N ALA A 379 -13.35 -31.70 3.77
CA ALA A 379 -12.20 -31.04 3.15
C ALA A 379 -10.90 -31.30 3.91
N LEU A 380 -10.91 -31.22 5.26
CA LEU A 380 -9.77 -31.52 6.11
C LEU A 380 -9.38 -33.01 6.02
N ALA A 381 -10.38 -33.91 6.11
CA ALA A 381 -10.14 -35.35 5.96
C ALA A 381 -9.54 -35.72 4.61
N GLY A 382 -10.02 -35.10 3.52
CA GLY A 382 -9.49 -35.29 2.17
C GLY A 382 -8.02 -34.83 2.00
N ARG A 383 -7.53 -34.00 2.89
CA ARG A 383 -6.13 -33.54 2.96
C ARG A 383 -5.30 -34.30 3.98
N GLY A 384 -5.92 -35.19 4.76
CA GLY A 384 -5.25 -35.87 5.88
C GLY A 384 -4.90 -34.91 7.03
N GLU A 385 -5.59 -33.79 7.16
CA GLU A 385 -5.39 -32.81 8.23
C GLU A 385 -6.27 -33.10 9.44
N ASP A 386 -5.70 -32.96 10.65
CA ASP A 386 -6.44 -33.10 11.91
C ASP A 386 -7.33 -31.87 12.12
N PRO A 387 -8.66 -32.01 12.35
CA PRO A 387 -9.54 -30.89 12.63
C PRO A 387 -9.34 -30.25 14.01
N ALA A 388 -8.68 -30.92 14.97
CA ALA A 388 -8.54 -30.44 16.34
C ALA A 388 -7.89 -29.04 16.46
N PRO A 389 -6.84 -28.67 15.73
CA PRO A 389 -6.28 -27.32 15.74
C PRO A 389 -7.27 -26.23 15.26
N TYR A 390 -8.29 -26.61 14.49
CA TYR A 390 -9.30 -25.71 13.91
C TYR A 390 -10.63 -25.71 14.67
N ALA A 391 -10.73 -26.39 15.83
CA ALA A 391 -11.98 -26.61 16.53
C ALA A 391 -12.76 -25.31 16.81
N SER A 392 -12.08 -24.25 17.28
CA SER A 392 -12.74 -22.94 17.55
C SER A 392 -13.23 -22.23 16.29
N TYR A 393 -12.58 -22.44 15.16
CA TYR A 393 -13.03 -21.94 13.87
C TYR A 393 -14.21 -22.76 13.32
N LEU A 394 -14.11 -24.10 13.40
CA LEU A 394 -15.16 -25.01 12.90
C LEU A 394 -16.49 -24.84 13.67
N GLN A 395 -16.42 -24.51 14.95
CA GLN A 395 -17.60 -24.24 15.79
C GLN A 395 -18.53 -23.16 15.18
N VAL A 396 -17.98 -22.20 14.45
CA VAL A 396 -18.77 -21.13 13.80
C VAL A 396 -19.82 -21.73 12.84
N PHE A 397 -19.47 -22.81 12.15
CA PHE A 397 -20.31 -23.45 11.13
C PHE A 397 -21.30 -24.45 11.70
N GLU A 398 -21.24 -24.77 13.00
CA GLU A 398 -22.25 -25.55 13.69
C GLU A 398 -23.54 -24.74 13.94
N HIS A 399 -23.49 -23.43 13.82
CA HIS A 399 -24.57 -22.50 14.16
C HIS A 399 -25.21 -21.79 12.94
N GLY A 400 -25.08 -22.37 11.76
CA GLY A 400 -25.70 -21.83 10.55
C GLY A 400 -24.99 -20.61 9.99
N MET A 401 -24.26 -20.82 8.91
CA MET A 401 -23.57 -19.77 8.18
C MET A 401 -24.17 -19.62 6.77
N PRO A 402 -24.40 -18.39 6.29
CA PRO A 402 -24.85 -18.21 4.92
C PRO A 402 -23.74 -18.58 3.92
N PRO A 403 -24.09 -18.88 2.65
CA PRO A 403 -23.12 -18.84 1.57
C PRO A 403 -22.37 -17.52 1.60
N HIS A 404 -21.05 -17.56 1.63
CA HIS A 404 -20.20 -16.38 1.79
C HIS A 404 -18.90 -16.49 1.00
N GLY A 405 -18.25 -15.37 0.82
CA GLY A 405 -16.99 -15.28 0.15
C GLY A 405 -16.28 -13.96 0.43
N GLY A 406 -15.04 -13.87 -0.03
CA GLY A 406 -14.25 -12.67 0.21
C GLY A 406 -12.95 -12.66 -0.56
N PHE A 407 -12.17 -11.61 -0.30
CA PHE A 407 -10.90 -11.36 -0.96
C PHE A 407 -9.89 -10.69 -0.03
N ALA A 408 -8.63 -10.66 -0.48
CA ALA A 408 -7.56 -9.92 0.17
C ALA A 408 -6.68 -9.20 -0.88
N ILE A 409 -6.40 -7.91 -0.65
CA ILE A 409 -5.53 -7.07 -1.50
C ILE A 409 -4.25 -6.77 -0.73
N GLY A 410 -3.08 -6.97 -1.32
CA GLY A 410 -1.82 -6.48 -0.77
C GLY A 410 -1.62 -5.00 -1.09
N LEU A 411 -1.66 -4.12 -0.08
CA LEU A 411 -1.54 -2.67 -0.25
C LEU A 411 -0.22 -2.26 -0.90
N GLU A 412 0.87 -2.87 -0.51
CA GLU A 412 2.20 -2.57 -1.04
C GLU A 412 2.34 -3.02 -2.50
N ARG A 413 1.73 -4.15 -2.89
CA ARG A 413 1.67 -4.58 -4.31
C ARG A 413 0.88 -3.59 -5.15
N TRP A 414 -0.29 -3.15 -4.67
CA TRP A 414 -1.08 -2.10 -5.31
C TRP A 414 -0.27 -0.82 -5.51
N THR A 415 0.32 -0.31 -4.43
CA THR A 415 1.10 0.93 -4.44
C THR A 415 2.31 0.84 -5.36
N ALA A 416 3.05 -0.28 -5.33
CA ALA A 416 4.18 -0.50 -6.23
C ALA A 416 3.77 -0.47 -7.70
N ARG A 417 2.63 -1.04 -8.06
CA ARG A 417 2.12 -1.02 -9.44
C ARG A 417 1.64 0.35 -9.88
N LEU A 418 1.08 1.16 -8.98
CA LEU A 418 0.70 2.54 -9.28
C LEU A 418 1.93 3.43 -9.52
N THR A 419 2.93 3.32 -8.66
CA THR A 419 4.12 4.19 -8.65
C THR A 419 5.19 3.73 -9.63
N GLY A 420 5.09 2.50 -10.16
CA GLY A 420 6.12 1.89 -11.00
C GLY A 420 7.36 1.45 -10.22
N ALA A 421 7.27 1.29 -8.89
CA ALA A 421 8.37 0.83 -8.05
C ALA A 421 8.85 -0.56 -8.51
N ALA A 422 10.15 -0.69 -8.68
CA ALA A 422 10.79 -1.93 -9.10
C ALA A 422 10.88 -2.96 -7.96
N ASN A 423 10.91 -2.47 -6.72
CA ASN A 423 10.98 -3.28 -5.51
C ASN A 423 9.90 -2.83 -4.53
N ILE A 424 9.12 -3.77 -4.00
CA ILE A 424 8.04 -3.50 -3.05
C ILE A 424 8.52 -2.78 -1.77
N ARG A 425 9.80 -2.92 -1.42
CA ARG A 425 10.43 -2.22 -0.28
C ARG A 425 10.46 -0.70 -0.45
N GLU A 426 10.43 -0.20 -1.69
CA GLU A 426 10.39 1.24 -1.99
C GLU A 426 9.08 1.91 -1.54
N VAL A 427 8.01 1.11 -1.41
CA VAL A 427 6.67 1.56 -1.01
C VAL A 427 6.20 0.94 0.31
N THR A 428 7.12 0.32 1.05
CA THR A 428 6.86 -0.28 2.36
C THR A 428 7.53 0.54 3.45
N LEU A 429 6.74 0.99 4.43
CA LEU A 429 7.25 1.74 5.57
C LEU A 429 7.98 0.79 6.53
N PHE A 430 9.31 0.94 6.60
CA PHE A 430 10.17 0.06 7.40
C PHE A 430 9.97 -1.43 7.08
N PRO A 431 10.36 -1.89 5.89
CA PRO A 431 10.08 -3.25 5.43
C PRO A 431 10.73 -4.32 6.32
N ARG A 432 9.99 -5.43 6.49
CA ARG A 432 10.47 -6.64 7.15
C ARG A 432 10.58 -7.74 6.08
N ASP A 433 11.74 -8.36 6.00
CA ASP A 433 12.02 -9.46 5.07
C ASP A 433 13.02 -10.44 5.70
N LEU A 434 13.52 -11.39 4.91
CA LEU A 434 14.47 -12.41 5.36
C LEU A 434 15.73 -11.82 6.04
N HIS A 435 16.17 -10.63 5.63
CA HIS A 435 17.44 -10.03 6.06
C HIS A 435 17.27 -8.74 6.87
N ARG A 436 16.08 -8.11 6.82
CA ARG A 436 15.85 -6.80 7.43
C ARG A 436 14.82 -6.87 8.56
N LEU A 437 15.27 -6.58 9.77
CA LEU A 437 14.44 -6.49 10.98
C LEU A 437 14.44 -5.06 11.58
N SER A 438 15.44 -4.25 11.26
CA SER A 438 15.55 -2.85 11.70
C SER A 438 15.60 -1.91 10.49
N PRO A 439 15.23 -0.62 10.68
CA PRO A 439 15.44 0.39 9.66
C PRO A 439 16.90 0.47 9.27
#